data_df278cdc6371e0f736088059ad31891b
#
_entry.id   df278cdc6371e0f736088059ad31891b
#
_cell.length_a   1.000
_cell.length_b   1.000
_cell.length_c   1.000
_cell.angle_alpha   90.00
_cell.angle_beta   90.00
_cell.angle_gamma   90.00
#
_symmetry.space_group_name_H-M   'P 1'
#
loop_
_entity.id
_entity.type
_entity.pdbx_description
1 polymer ?
#
loop_
_entity_poly.entity_id
_entity_poly.type
_entity_poly.pdbx_seq_one_letter_code
_entity_poly.pdbx_strand_id
1 'polypeptide(L)'
;MTKNIAIIVCSGIGKRMNSNIPKQFIKIKEKPIICYTIEKFENCSNIDEIIVVANEEYIEFFKEDIVIKYGYKKITKIVEGGKERLNSVYNGINSVDEKNSIILIHDGVRPFIEEKDIVNIIKKTMQYDACVIGVKSKDTIKVCENNIIKNTPNRDNIWLAQTPQAFKYNIIKKAYDIAIKENRLATDDSSLVEELGYNVIMIEGDYNNIKITTQEDLNFFK
;
A
#
# COMPACT_ATOMS: atom_id res chain seq x y z
N MET A 1 16.33 8.64 -16.54
CA MET A 1 15.12 7.78 -16.65
C MET A 1 14.29 8.00 -15.39
N THR A 2 12.96 7.91 -15.47
CA THR A 2 12.09 7.99 -14.29
C THR A 2 12.22 6.70 -13.49
N LYS A 3 12.50 6.80 -12.17
CA LYS A 3 12.54 5.63 -11.29
C LYS A 3 11.15 5.23 -10.79
N ASN A 4 10.95 3.94 -10.57
CA ASN A 4 9.74 3.39 -9.96
C ASN A 4 10.09 2.89 -8.56
N ILE A 5 9.58 3.56 -7.53
CA ILE A 5 9.92 3.35 -6.13
C ILE A 5 8.69 2.80 -5.40
N ALA A 6 8.81 1.63 -4.81
CA ALA A 6 7.76 1.06 -3.98
C ALA A 6 7.95 1.46 -2.50
N ILE A 7 6.93 2.04 -1.90
CA ILE A 7 6.86 2.29 -0.45
C ILE A 7 5.95 1.22 0.17
N ILE A 8 6.54 0.26 0.86
CA ILE A 8 5.81 -0.83 1.52
C ILE A 8 5.55 -0.46 2.98
N VAL A 9 4.27 -0.25 3.31
CA VAL A 9 3.87 0.22 4.64
C VAL A 9 3.51 -0.97 5.53
N CYS A 10 4.29 -1.17 6.60
CA CYS A 10 4.10 -2.27 7.55
C CYS A 10 4.31 -1.85 9.02
N SER A 11 4.13 -0.57 9.35
CA SER A 11 4.28 -0.03 10.70
C SER A 11 3.13 -0.36 11.67
N GLY A 12 1.99 -0.83 11.16
CA GLY A 12 0.82 -1.14 11.99
C GLY A 12 1.01 -2.36 12.90
N ILE A 13 0.56 -2.28 14.15
CA ILE A 13 0.65 -3.37 15.14
C ILE A 13 -0.44 -4.44 15.03
N GLY A 14 -1.42 -4.28 14.14
CA GLY A 14 -2.37 -5.35 13.79
C GLY A 14 -3.35 -5.77 14.89
N LYS A 15 -3.89 -4.84 15.69
CA LYS A 15 -4.79 -5.09 16.85
C LYS A 15 -5.91 -6.12 16.63
N ARG A 16 -6.40 -6.29 15.39
CA ARG A 16 -7.51 -7.21 15.04
C ARG A 16 -7.12 -8.69 14.95
N MET A 17 -5.83 -9.02 14.96
CA MET A 17 -5.34 -10.41 14.81
C MET A 17 -5.24 -11.17 16.13
N ASN A 18 -5.47 -10.52 17.30
CA ASN A 18 -5.29 -11.11 18.64
C ASN A 18 -3.96 -11.90 18.80
N SER A 19 -2.89 -11.40 18.15
CA SER A 19 -1.57 -12.02 18.16
C SER A 19 -0.60 -11.20 18.99
N ASN A 20 0.32 -11.87 19.68
CA ASN A 20 1.40 -11.23 20.44
C ASN A 20 2.50 -10.64 19.55
N ILE A 21 2.46 -10.92 18.24
CA ILE A 21 3.39 -10.36 17.25
C ILE A 21 2.60 -9.59 16.19
N PRO A 22 3.18 -8.52 15.61
CA PRO A 22 2.54 -7.80 14.50
C PRO A 22 2.22 -8.74 13.32
N LYS A 23 1.04 -8.60 12.74
CA LYS A 23 0.51 -9.52 11.74
C LYS A 23 1.42 -9.73 10.52
N GLN A 24 2.17 -8.70 10.12
CA GLN A 24 3.12 -8.77 9.02
C GLN A 24 4.27 -9.75 9.25
N PHE A 25 4.54 -10.10 10.52
CA PHE A 25 5.59 -11.04 10.92
C PHE A 25 5.05 -12.45 11.23
N ILE A 26 3.74 -12.66 11.18
CA ILE A 26 3.18 -14.02 11.28
C ILE A 26 3.76 -14.85 10.13
N LYS A 27 4.27 -16.03 10.50
CA LYS A 27 4.88 -16.95 9.53
C LYS A 27 3.85 -17.86 8.89
N ILE A 28 3.92 -17.98 7.59
CA ILE A 28 3.22 -18.97 6.77
C ILE A 28 4.28 -19.80 6.07
N LYS A 29 4.26 -21.13 6.26
CA LYS A 29 5.31 -22.02 5.72
C LYS A 29 6.73 -21.49 6.03
N GLU A 30 6.98 -21.17 7.30
CA GLU A 30 8.25 -20.66 7.85
C GLU A 30 8.69 -19.25 7.35
N LYS A 31 7.89 -18.58 6.53
CA LYS A 31 8.21 -17.26 6.01
C LYS A 31 7.20 -16.20 6.50
N PRO A 32 7.64 -15.04 7.03
CA PRO A 32 6.76 -13.93 7.41
C PRO A 32 5.91 -13.42 6.23
N ILE A 33 4.67 -13.01 6.51
CA ILE A 33 3.74 -12.48 5.49
C ILE A 33 4.38 -11.34 4.70
N ILE A 34 5.08 -10.43 5.36
CA ILE A 34 5.74 -9.29 4.72
C ILE A 34 6.75 -9.72 3.64
N CYS A 35 7.43 -10.86 3.80
CA CYS A 35 8.37 -11.37 2.81
C CYS A 35 7.68 -11.73 1.51
N TYR A 36 6.49 -12.33 1.56
CA TYR A 36 5.70 -12.62 0.36
C TYR A 36 5.33 -11.34 -0.39
N THR A 37 4.99 -10.27 0.34
CA THR A 37 4.72 -8.96 -0.27
C THR A 37 5.96 -8.36 -0.90
N ILE A 38 7.08 -8.31 -0.15
CA ILE A 38 8.35 -7.73 -0.64
C ILE A 38 8.81 -8.45 -1.91
N GLU A 39 8.75 -9.78 -1.95
CA GLU A 39 9.18 -10.58 -3.10
C GLU A 39 8.45 -10.21 -4.41
N LYS A 40 7.19 -9.77 -4.33
CA LYS A 40 6.47 -9.31 -5.52
C LYS A 40 7.10 -8.08 -6.16
N PHE A 41 7.62 -7.17 -5.35
CA PHE A 41 8.30 -5.95 -5.81
C PHE A 41 9.78 -6.19 -6.07
N GLU A 42 10.45 -6.99 -5.25
CA GLU A 42 11.86 -7.37 -5.42
C GLU A 42 12.10 -8.07 -6.77
N ASN A 43 11.20 -9.00 -7.14
CA ASN A 43 11.31 -9.77 -8.38
C ASN A 43 10.77 -9.03 -9.62
N CYS A 44 10.02 -7.95 -9.47
CA CYS A 44 9.51 -7.17 -10.58
C CYS A 44 10.61 -6.29 -11.18
N SER A 45 10.98 -6.55 -12.45
CA SER A 45 12.04 -5.81 -13.14
C SER A 45 11.76 -4.31 -13.32
N ASN A 46 10.48 -3.91 -13.26
CA ASN A 46 10.06 -2.52 -13.38
C ASN A 46 10.14 -1.73 -12.06
N ILE A 47 10.50 -2.36 -10.95
CA ILE A 47 10.74 -1.68 -9.67
C ILE A 47 12.23 -1.48 -9.50
N ASP A 48 12.66 -0.24 -9.30
CA ASP A 48 14.07 0.13 -9.12
C ASP A 48 14.48 0.12 -7.66
N GLU A 49 13.57 0.49 -6.75
CA GLU A 49 13.87 0.70 -5.34
C GLU A 49 12.67 0.36 -4.47
N ILE A 50 12.93 -0.17 -3.28
CA ILE A 50 11.93 -0.45 -2.25
C ILE A 50 12.32 0.32 -0.99
N ILE A 51 11.38 1.10 -0.47
CA ILE A 51 11.45 1.74 0.84
C ILE A 51 10.45 1.04 1.75
N VAL A 52 10.91 0.53 2.86
CA VAL A 52 10.04 -0.10 3.86
C VAL A 52 9.76 0.89 4.98
N VAL A 53 8.48 1.02 5.35
CA VAL A 53 8.07 1.83 6.51
C VAL A 53 7.64 0.88 7.62
N ALA A 54 8.45 0.76 8.67
CA ALA A 54 8.25 -0.16 9.78
C ALA A 54 8.04 0.58 11.10
N ASN A 55 7.50 -0.09 12.10
CA ASN A 55 7.49 0.44 13.46
C ASN A 55 8.93 0.48 14.00
N GLU A 56 9.28 1.52 14.77
CA GLU A 56 10.60 1.76 15.35
C GLU A 56 11.16 0.52 16.05
N GLU A 57 10.35 -0.14 16.88
CA GLU A 57 10.73 -1.33 17.64
C GLU A 57 11.17 -2.53 16.77
N TYR A 58 10.79 -2.53 15.48
CA TYR A 58 11.06 -3.63 14.56
C TYR A 58 12.06 -3.29 13.45
N ILE A 59 12.66 -2.11 13.45
CA ILE A 59 13.61 -1.68 12.40
C ILE A 59 14.82 -2.63 12.36
N GLU A 60 15.42 -2.95 13.52
CA GLU A 60 16.58 -3.83 13.57
C GLU A 60 16.23 -5.27 13.19
N PHE A 61 15.11 -5.77 13.69
CA PHE A 61 14.57 -7.07 13.26
C PHE A 61 14.35 -7.10 11.74
N PHE A 62 13.85 -6.02 11.17
CA PHE A 62 13.62 -5.93 9.72
C PHE A 62 14.93 -6.02 8.94
N LYS A 63 16.00 -5.35 9.40
CA LYS A 63 17.32 -5.42 8.75
C LYS A 63 17.89 -6.84 8.80
N GLU A 64 17.98 -7.43 9.97
CA GLU A 64 18.67 -8.71 10.19
C GLU A 64 17.83 -9.90 9.71
N ASP A 65 16.60 -10.04 10.21
CA ASP A 65 15.77 -11.22 10.00
C ASP A 65 14.95 -11.18 8.70
N ILE A 66 14.83 -10.01 8.05
CA ILE A 66 14.11 -9.88 6.79
C ILE A 66 15.08 -9.54 5.66
N VAL A 67 15.74 -8.38 5.69
CA VAL A 67 16.54 -7.91 4.53
C VAL A 67 17.77 -8.79 4.32
N ILE A 68 18.60 -8.95 5.35
CA ILE A 68 19.85 -9.72 5.25
C ILE A 68 19.55 -11.21 5.06
N LYS A 69 18.67 -11.77 5.88
CA LYS A 69 18.32 -13.18 5.85
C LYS A 69 17.77 -13.67 4.52
N TYR A 70 16.91 -12.87 3.85
CA TYR A 70 16.30 -13.23 2.58
C TYR A 70 17.06 -12.65 1.38
N GLY A 71 18.08 -11.82 1.59
CA GLY A 71 18.98 -11.29 0.57
C GLY A 71 18.30 -10.29 -0.38
N TYR A 72 17.34 -9.49 0.11
CA TYR A 72 16.67 -8.48 -0.69
C TYR A 72 17.63 -7.35 -1.06
N LYS A 73 17.72 -7.02 -2.35
CA LYS A 73 18.69 -6.07 -2.91
C LYS A 73 18.09 -4.72 -3.24
N LYS A 74 16.79 -4.65 -3.52
CA LYS A 74 16.10 -3.41 -3.87
C LYS A 74 15.64 -2.61 -2.65
N ILE A 75 15.67 -3.21 -1.44
CA ILE A 75 15.37 -2.46 -0.21
C ILE A 75 16.57 -1.57 0.11
N THR A 76 16.42 -0.28 -0.18
CA THR A 76 17.48 0.71 0.04
C THR A 76 17.34 1.43 1.38
N LYS A 77 16.11 1.52 1.90
CA LYS A 77 15.80 2.22 3.14
C LYS A 77 14.75 1.48 3.97
N ILE A 78 14.95 1.50 5.28
CA ILE A 78 13.94 1.16 6.27
C ILE A 78 13.70 2.42 7.09
N VAL A 79 12.47 2.92 7.04
CA VAL A 79 12.08 4.22 7.62
C VAL A 79 11.11 3.96 8.77
N GLU A 80 11.25 4.72 9.83
CA GLU A 80 10.32 4.68 10.94
C GLU A 80 8.93 5.15 10.52
N GLY A 81 7.90 4.38 10.90
CA GLY A 81 6.50 4.75 10.75
C GLY A 81 6.11 5.84 11.73
N GLY A 82 5.01 6.51 11.43
CA GLY A 82 4.44 7.51 12.32
C GLY A 82 3.27 6.95 13.15
N LYS A 83 2.63 7.85 13.90
CA LYS A 83 1.52 7.53 14.81
C LYS A 83 0.34 6.87 14.09
N GLU A 84 0.08 7.30 12.86
CA GLU A 84 -1.00 6.80 11.99
C GLU A 84 -0.47 6.40 10.62
N ARG A 85 -1.30 5.73 9.80
CA ARG A 85 -0.92 5.33 8.44
C ARG A 85 -0.47 6.52 7.60
N LEU A 86 -1.18 7.65 7.70
CA LEU A 86 -0.85 8.89 7.00
C LEU A 86 0.57 9.37 7.33
N ASN A 87 0.94 9.42 8.61
CA ASN A 87 2.29 9.82 9.03
C ASN A 87 3.35 8.82 8.54
N SER A 88 3.03 7.52 8.56
CA SER A 88 3.94 6.48 8.10
C SER A 88 4.23 6.61 6.60
N VAL A 89 3.21 6.80 5.77
CA VAL A 89 3.39 7.02 4.33
C VAL A 89 4.15 8.32 4.07
N TYR A 90 3.86 9.38 4.82
CA TYR A 90 4.57 10.65 4.70
C TYR A 90 6.06 10.53 4.97
N ASN A 91 6.44 9.76 6.01
CA ASN A 91 7.84 9.46 6.30
C ASN A 91 8.52 8.72 5.14
N GLY A 92 7.81 7.72 4.56
CA GLY A 92 8.27 7.01 3.37
C GLY A 92 8.48 7.94 2.17
N ILE A 93 7.51 8.82 1.85
CA ILE A 93 7.61 9.78 0.75
C ILE A 93 8.77 10.77 0.97
N ASN A 94 8.96 11.25 2.21
CA ASN A 94 10.05 12.18 2.54
C ASN A 94 11.44 11.55 2.41
N SER A 95 11.55 10.24 2.53
CA SER A 95 12.81 9.51 2.40
C SER A 95 13.24 9.27 0.95
N VAL A 96 12.37 9.57 -0.03
CA VAL A 96 12.68 9.41 -1.47
C VAL A 96 13.71 10.44 -1.91
N ASP A 97 14.85 9.97 -2.46
CA ASP A 97 15.91 10.84 -2.98
C ASP A 97 15.61 11.32 -4.42
N GLU A 98 15.18 10.40 -5.28
CA GLU A 98 14.90 10.68 -6.69
C GLU A 98 13.51 11.30 -6.88
N LYS A 99 13.48 12.60 -7.17
CA LYS A 99 12.23 13.35 -7.34
C LYS A 99 11.55 13.14 -8.70
N ASN A 100 12.31 12.68 -9.69
CA ASN A 100 11.75 12.26 -10.98
C ASN A 100 11.37 10.77 -10.92
N SER A 101 10.35 10.46 -10.11
CA SER A 101 9.94 9.08 -9.84
C SER A 101 8.42 8.90 -9.82
N ILE A 102 8.02 7.64 -10.03
CA ILE A 102 6.68 7.13 -9.71
C ILE A 102 6.77 6.44 -8.37
N ILE A 103 5.89 6.82 -7.46
CA ILE A 103 5.78 6.24 -6.12
C ILE A 103 4.61 5.28 -6.10
N LEU A 104 4.88 4.02 -5.75
CA LEU A 104 3.87 2.99 -5.52
C LEU A 104 3.72 2.77 -4.02
N ILE A 105 2.60 3.14 -3.44
CA ILE A 105 2.32 2.93 -2.01
C ILE A 105 1.55 1.62 -1.87
N HIS A 106 2.12 0.68 -1.11
CA HIS A 106 1.54 -0.65 -0.97
C HIS A 106 1.47 -1.12 0.49
N ASP A 107 0.36 -1.75 0.85
CA ASP A 107 0.18 -2.35 2.17
C ASP A 107 1.06 -3.61 2.30
N GLY A 108 1.96 -3.66 3.29
CA GLY A 108 2.87 -4.80 3.53
C GLY A 108 2.17 -6.14 3.83
N VAL A 109 0.86 -6.13 3.97
CA VAL A 109 0.03 -7.32 4.20
C VAL A 109 -0.93 -7.62 3.05
N ARG A 110 -0.56 -7.26 1.81
CA ARG A 110 -1.20 -7.70 0.56
C ARG A 110 -0.22 -8.55 -0.27
N PRO A 111 0.01 -9.80 0.13
CA PRO A 111 1.05 -10.65 -0.47
C PRO A 111 0.67 -11.23 -1.83
N PHE A 112 -0.56 -11.03 -2.30
CA PHE A 112 -1.10 -11.68 -3.49
C PHE A 112 -1.16 -10.77 -4.72
N ILE A 113 -0.57 -9.56 -4.66
CA ILE A 113 -0.41 -8.71 -5.85
C ILE A 113 0.38 -9.45 -6.93
N GLU A 114 -0.03 -9.36 -8.19
CA GLU A 114 0.67 -9.97 -9.30
C GLU A 114 1.57 -8.96 -10.02
N GLU A 115 2.67 -9.45 -10.61
CA GLU A 115 3.62 -8.61 -11.34
C GLU A 115 2.95 -7.85 -12.49
N LYS A 116 2.02 -8.49 -13.20
CA LYS A 116 1.25 -7.83 -14.28
C LYS A 116 0.54 -6.56 -13.82
N ASP A 117 0.02 -6.57 -12.58
CA ASP A 117 -0.71 -5.43 -12.01
C ASP A 117 0.26 -4.31 -11.61
N ILE A 118 1.42 -4.67 -11.05
CA ILE A 118 2.51 -3.72 -10.75
C ILE A 118 2.97 -3.04 -12.04
N VAL A 119 3.22 -3.80 -13.10
CA VAL A 119 3.66 -3.26 -14.40
C VAL A 119 2.57 -2.39 -15.03
N ASN A 120 1.31 -2.82 -14.94
CA ASN A 120 0.19 -2.08 -15.52
C ASN A 120 -0.02 -0.72 -14.82
N ILE A 121 0.00 -0.69 -13.48
CA ILE A 121 -0.20 0.57 -12.74
C ILE A 121 0.95 1.55 -13.01
N ILE A 122 2.20 1.09 -13.13
CA ILE A 122 3.33 1.94 -13.50
C ILE A 122 3.08 2.59 -14.87
N LYS A 123 2.74 1.79 -15.89
CA LYS A 123 2.45 2.30 -17.25
C LYS A 123 1.32 3.32 -17.25
N LYS A 124 0.25 3.04 -16.52
CA LYS A 124 -0.89 3.95 -16.42
C LYS A 124 -0.55 5.23 -15.68
N THR A 125 0.27 5.16 -14.61
CA THR A 125 0.69 6.35 -13.88
C THR A 125 1.62 7.24 -14.71
N MET A 126 2.43 6.67 -15.60
CA MET A 126 3.20 7.46 -16.59
C MET A 126 2.29 8.29 -17.50
N GLN A 127 1.10 7.76 -17.83
CA GLN A 127 0.13 8.39 -18.73
C GLN A 127 -0.81 9.38 -18.02
N TYR A 128 -1.24 9.04 -16.79
CA TYR A 128 -2.35 9.73 -16.11
C TYR A 128 -1.96 10.38 -14.78
N ASP A 129 -0.69 10.29 -14.38
CA ASP A 129 -0.11 10.91 -13.19
C ASP A 129 -0.50 10.28 -11.85
N ALA A 130 -1.73 9.77 -11.71
CA ALA A 130 -2.23 9.16 -10.48
C ALA A 130 -3.18 7.99 -10.81
N CYS A 131 -2.93 6.82 -10.20
CA CYS A 131 -3.70 5.60 -10.44
C CYS A 131 -3.87 4.78 -9.17
N VAL A 132 -5.00 4.04 -9.08
CA VAL A 132 -5.31 3.11 -7.99
C VAL A 132 -5.76 1.78 -8.55
N ILE A 133 -5.24 0.69 -8.02
CA ILE A 133 -5.78 -0.64 -8.31
C ILE A 133 -7.01 -0.89 -7.45
N GLY A 134 -8.04 -1.46 -8.02
CA GLY A 134 -9.25 -1.86 -7.32
C GLY A 134 -10.08 -2.87 -8.08
N VAL A 135 -11.11 -3.37 -7.45
CA VAL A 135 -12.07 -4.31 -8.06
C VAL A 135 -13.49 -3.78 -7.92
N LYS A 136 -14.35 -4.10 -8.87
CA LYS A 136 -15.77 -3.74 -8.78
C LYS A 136 -16.44 -4.46 -7.61
N SER A 137 -17.37 -3.78 -6.94
CA SER A 137 -18.15 -4.46 -5.91
C SER A 137 -19.04 -5.53 -6.53
N LYS A 138 -18.95 -6.76 -6.00
CA LYS A 138 -19.86 -7.86 -6.37
C LYS A 138 -21.19 -7.79 -5.61
N ASP A 139 -21.15 -7.25 -4.40
CA ASP A 139 -22.31 -7.16 -3.53
C ASP A 139 -23.05 -5.83 -3.68
N THR A 140 -24.30 -5.83 -3.30
CA THR A 140 -25.09 -4.59 -3.18
C THR A 140 -24.63 -3.80 -1.97
N ILE A 141 -24.12 -2.59 -2.18
CA ILE A 141 -23.67 -1.70 -1.12
C ILE A 141 -24.86 -0.90 -0.57
N LYS A 142 -24.96 -0.82 0.75
CA LYS A 142 -25.94 0.00 1.46
C LYS A 142 -25.20 1.09 2.23
N VAL A 143 -25.60 2.34 2.03
CA VAL A 143 -25.15 3.45 2.88
C VAL A 143 -26.13 3.54 4.04
N CYS A 144 -25.63 3.41 5.27
CA CYS A 144 -26.44 3.40 6.48
C CYS A 144 -26.04 4.52 7.44
N GLU A 145 -27.03 5.05 8.15
CA GLU A 145 -26.84 5.94 9.30
C GLU A 145 -27.66 5.40 10.46
N ASN A 146 -27.04 5.19 11.62
CA ASN A 146 -27.67 4.57 12.81
C ASN A 146 -28.41 3.25 12.47
N ASN A 147 -27.78 2.38 11.65
CA ASN A 147 -28.34 1.11 11.15
C ASN A 147 -29.58 1.25 10.24
N ILE A 148 -29.95 2.45 9.84
CA ILE A 148 -31.05 2.71 8.89
C ILE A 148 -30.43 2.93 7.51
N ILE A 149 -30.89 2.17 6.50
CA ILE A 149 -30.48 2.33 5.12
C ILE A 149 -30.92 3.71 4.60
N LYS A 150 -29.98 4.53 4.17
CA LYS A 150 -30.21 5.85 3.58
C LYS A 150 -30.20 5.81 2.07
N ASN A 151 -29.29 5.02 1.50
CA ASN A 151 -29.09 4.95 0.05
C ASN A 151 -28.54 3.59 -0.38
N THR A 152 -28.82 3.23 -1.62
CA THR A 152 -28.23 2.08 -2.30
C THR A 152 -27.60 2.61 -3.59
N PRO A 153 -26.30 2.85 -3.64
CA PRO A 153 -25.65 3.37 -4.82
C PRO A 153 -25.68 2.34 -5.98
N ASN A 154 -25.58 2.84 -7.21
CA ASN A 154 -25.45 1.97 -8.36
C ASN A 154 -24.14 1.20 -8.26
N ARG A 155 -24.21 -0.12 -8.12
CA ARG A 155 -23.06 -1.03 -7.96
C ARG A 155 -22.06 -0.92 -9.11
N ASP A 156 -22.49 -0.62 -10.32
CA ASP A 156 -21.61 -0.54 -11.48
C ASP A 156 -20.54 0.57 -11.34
N ASN A 157 -20.81 1.56 -10.49
CA ASN A 157 -19.92 2.68 -10.21
C ASN A 157 -19.11 2.50 -8.90
N ILE A 158 -19.28 1.37 -8.20
CA ILE A 158 -18.63 1.13 -6.91
C ILE A 158 -17.43 0.22 -7.07
N TRP A 159 -16.29 0.73 -6.65
CA TRP A 159 -15.03 0.00 -6.62
C TRP A 159 -14.52 -0.15 -5.18
N LEU A 160 -13.89 -1.28 -4.92
CA LEU A 160 -13.17 -1.54 -3.69
C LEU A 160 -11.68 -1.26 -3.96
N ALA A 161 -11.20 -0.14 -3.42
CA ALA A 161 -9.82 0.28 -3.59
C ALA A 161 -8.87 -0.71 -2.93
N GLN A 162 -7.81 -1.05 -3.65
CA GLN A 162 -6.72 -1.88 -3.20
C GLN A 162 -5.42 -1.07 -3.21
N THR A 163 -4.29 -1.74 -2.99
CA THR A 163 -2.96 -1.22 -3.25
C THR A 163 -2.19 -2.19 -4.16
N PRO A 164 -1.19 -1.71 -4.96
CA PRO A 164 -0.58 -0.39 -4.90
C PRO A 164 -1.48 0.74 -5.39
N GLN A 165 -1.27 1.92 -4.82
CA GLN A 165 -1.72 3.19 -5.34
C GLN A 165 -0.48 3.93 -5.84
N ALA A 166 -0.49 4.41 -7.07
CA ALA A 166 0.71 4.92 -7.72
C ALA A 166 0.53 6.36 -8.22
N PHE A 167 1.55 7.17 -8.01
CA PHE A 167 1.51 8.60 -8.26
C PHE A 167 2.86 9.11 -8.75
N LYS A 168 2.88 10.17 -9.55
CA LYS A 168 4.11 10.95 -9.72
C LYS A 168 4.52 11.58 -8.39
N TYR A 169 5.80 11.54 -8.07
CA TYR A 169 6.34 12.01 -6.79
C TYR A 169 5.86 13.41 -6.40
N ASN A 170 5.93 14.38 -7.32
CA ASN A 170 5.55 15.76 -7.04
C ASN A 170 4.07 15.92 -6.65
N ILE A 171 3.19 15.09 -7.17
CA ILE A 171 1.74 15.13 -6.88
C ILE A 171 1.48 14.57 -5.49
N ILE A 172 1.94 13.34 -5.22
CA ILE A 172 1.70 12.71 -3.93
C ILE A 172 2.40 13.45 -2.79
N LYS A 173 3.62 13.96 -3.03
CA LYS A 173 4.33 14.77 -2.04
C LYS A 173 3.55 16.04 -1.67
N LYS A 174 3.04 16.77 -2.67
CA LYS A 174 2.22 17.97 -2.45
C LYS A 174 0.94 17.64 -1.67
N ALA A 175 0.26 16.54 -2.02
CA ALA A 175 -0.96 16.10 -1.35
C ALA A 175 -0.71 15.83 0.14
N TYR A 176 0.36 15.10 0.44
CA TYR A 176 0.74 14.79 1.81
C TYR A 176 1.24 16.01 2.61
N ASP A 177 2.00 16.92 1.98
CA ASP A 177 2.44 18.16 2.66
C ASP A 177 1.25 19.00 3.14
N ILE A 178 0.23 19.12 2.31
CA ILE A 178 -1.00 19.86 2.66
C ILE A 178 -1.77 19.10 3.75
N ALA A 179 -1.94 17.79 3.60
CA ALA A 179 -2.68 16.97 4.57
C ALA A 179 -2.05 17.04 5.97
N ILE A 180 -0.73 16.94 6.07
CA ILE A 180 0.00 17.05 7.35
C ILE A 180 -0.15 18.46 7.93
N LYS A 181 0.04 19.50 7.12
CA LYS A 181 -0.06 20.91 7.57
C LYS A 181 -1.45 21.24 8.11
N GLU A 182 -2.49 20.68 7.51
CA GLU A 182 -3.89 20.95 7.84
C GLU A 182 -4.51 19.90 8.79
N ASN A 183 -3.70 18.93 9.26
CA ASN A 183 -4.16 17.81 10.12
C ASN A 183 -5.36 17.06 9.52
N ARG A 184 -5.35 16.84 8.20
CA ARG A 184 -6.43 16.12 7.51
C ARG A 184 -6.43 14.65 7.87
N LEU A 185 -7.61 14.05 7.88
CA LEU A 185 -7.79 12.60 7.94
C LEU A 185 -7.98 12.08 6.52
N ALA A 186 -7.30 11.00 6.18
CA ALA A 186 -7.46 10.32 4.90
C ALA A 186 -7.72 8.83 5.09
N THR A 187 -8.61 8.28 4.28
CA THR A 187 -8.91 6.85 4.29
C THR A 187 -7.87 6.05 3.50
N ASP A 188 -7.33 6.67 2.44
CA ASP A 188 -6.28 6.12 1.59
C ASP A 188 -5.43 7.24 0.96
N ASP A 189 -4.45 6.88 0.11
CA ASP A 189 -3.51 7.84 -0.46
C ASP A 189 -4.15 8.64 -1.60
N SER A 190 -5.06 8.03 -2.35
CA SER A 190 -5.72 8.65 -3.51
C SER A 190 -6.65 9.78 -3.10
N SER A 191 -7.35 9.66 -1.99
CA SER A 191 -8.29 10.67 -1.51
C SER A 191 -7.62 12.03 -1.30
N LEU A 192 -6.37 12.05 -0.85
CA LEU A 192 -5.60 13.29 -0.69
C LEU A 192 -5.27 13.94 -2.05
N VAL A 193 -5.05 13.14 -3.06
CA VAL A 193 -4.75 13.61 -4.43
C VAL A 193 -6.03 14.12 -5.10
N GLU A 194 -7.15 13.44 -4.89
CA GLU A 194 -8.49 13.83 -5.36
C GLU A 194 -8.90 15.19 -4.79
N GLU A 195 -8.66 15.42 -3.48
CA GLU A 195 -8.94 16.70 -2.81
C GLU A 195 -8.16 17.90 -3.40
N LEU A 196 -7.03 17.64 -4.07
CA LEU A 196 -6.28 18.66 -4.79
C LEU A 196 -6.81 18.92 -6.21
N GLY A 197 -7.88 18.22 -6.62
CA GLY A 197 -8.50 18.36 -7.95
C GLY A 197 -7.80 17.55 -9.04
N TYR A 198 -6.89 16.63 -8.72
CA TYR A 198 -6.31 15.73 -9.71
C TYR A 198 -7.28 14.58 -10.04
N ASN A 199 -7.29 14.17 -11.29
CA ASN A 199 -7.98 12.94 -11.69
C ASN A 199 -7.14 11.73 -11.27
N VAL A 200 -7.74 10.82 -10.50
CA VAL A 200 -7.15 9.53 -10.15
C VAL A 200 -7.83 8.44 -10.95
N ILE A 201 -7.05 7.65 -11.70
CA ILE A 201 -7.58 6.61 -12.57
C ILE A 201 -7.67 5.29 -11.83
N MET A 202 -8.88 4.71 -11.79
CA MET A 202 -9.09 3.36 -11.27
C MET A 202 -8.64 2.33 -12.32
N ILE A 203 -7.82 1.37 -11.89
CA ILE A 203 -7.32 0.25 -12.71
C ILE A 203 -7.90 -1.04 -12.16
N GLU A 204 -8.44 -1.87 -13.04
CA GLU A 204 -8.96 -3.19 -12.63
C GLU A 204 -7.82 -4.07 -12.15
N GLY A 205 -7.95 -4.55 -10.91
CA GLY A 205 -7.04 -5.47 -10.24
C GLY A 205 -7.64 -6.87 -10.09
N ASP A 206 -7.06 -7.65 -9.19
CA ASP A 206 -7.50 -9.01 -8.90
C ASP A 206 -8.21 -9.09 -7.53
N TYR A 207 -9.32 -9.82 -7.45
CA TYR A 207 -10.03 -10.09 -6.18
C TYR A 207 -9.16 -10.87 -5.20
N ASN A 208 -8.17 -11.64 -5.68
CA ASN A 208 -7.22 -12.34 -4.85
C ASN A 208 -6.19 -11.41 -4.18
N ASN A 209 -6.02 -10.17 -4.63
CA ASN A 209 -5.14 -9.18 -4.00
C ASN A 209 -5.75 -8.65 -2.69
N ILE A 210 -6.10 -9.57 -1.79
CA ILE A 210 -6.71 -9.27 -0.50
C ILE A 210 -5.70 -8.67 0.48
N LYS A 211 -6.20 -7.91 1.43
CA LYS A 211 -5.45 -7.42 2.59
C LYS A 211 -5.65 -8.39 3.74
N ILE A 212 -4.58 -9.00 4.22
CA ILE A 212 -4.62 -9.87 5.41
C ILE A 212 -4.94 -9.01 6.64
N THR A 213 -6.12 -9.22 7.23
CA THR A 213 -6.63 -8.45 8.37
C THR A 213 -7.13 -9.31 9.51
N THR A 214 -7.58 -10.52 9.21
CA THR A 214 -8.12 -11.50 10.17
C THR A 214 -7.39 -12.84 10.04
N GLN A 215 -7.63 -13.76 10.98
CA GLN A 215 -7.05 -15.10 10.92
C GLN A 215 -7.60 -15.94 9.75
N GLU A 216 -8.86 -15.72 9.39
CA GLU A 216 -9.50 -16.39 8.26
C GLU A 216 -8.81 -16.07 6.93
N ASP A 217 -8.27 -14.84 6.80
CA ASP A 217 -7.54 -14.41 5.60
C ASP A 217 -6.28 -15.27 5.35
N LEU A 218 -5.72 -15.90 6.39
CA LEU A 218 -4.56 -16.79 6.24
C LEU A 218 -4.87 -18.06 5.43
N ASN A 219 -6.15 -18.41 5.27
CA ASN A 219 -6.57 -19.55 4.44
C ASN A 219 -6.24 -19.36 2.95
N PHE A 220 -6.02 -18.13 2.49
CA PHE A 220 -5.60 -17.85 1.11
C PHE A 220 -4.18 -18.31 0.76
N PHE A 221 -3.36 -18.68 1.77
CA PHE A 221 -2.02 -19.27 1.55
C PHE A 221 -2.03 -20.80 1.37
N LYS A 222 -3.18 -21.44 1.40
CA LYS A 222 -3.32 -22.90 1.23
C LYS A 222 -3.09 -23.34 -0.21
#